data_f7d388ef29641b48b9e6d1721b9ccc5e
#
_entry.id   f7d388ef29641b48b9e6d1721b9ccc5e
#
_cell.length_a   1.000
_cell.length_b   1.000
_cell.length_c   1.000
_cell.angle_alpha   90.00
_cell.angle_beta   90.00
_cell.angle_gamma   90.00
#
_symmetry.space_group_name_H-M   'P 1'
#
loop_
_entity.id
_entity.type
_entity.pdbx_description
1 polymer ?
#
loop_
_entity_poly.entity_id
_entity_poly.type
_entity_poly.pdbx_seq_one_letter_code
_entity_poly.pdbx_strand_id
1 'polypeptide(L)'
;ADGRARLAEHAAVLAAMEQNLGVDRHVLVAVWGVETDYGRLMGRRALVRSLATVSCFGGRQHFFRSELIATLRILQSGDIAPEALVGSWAGAFGQPQFMPSTFPRLAVDFDGDGRRDIVGSVPDALASTANYLTQAGWVSGEPWGYEVRLPAKYKGPSGRRARQALAQWSRLGIRRVDGEALS
;
A
#
# COMPACT_ATOMS: atom_id res chain seq x y z
N ALA A 1 -15.05 -13.13 4.07
CA ALA A 1 -16.16 -12.58 4.88
C ALA A 1 -15.87 -11.14 5.30
N ASP A 2 -14.75 -10.87 5.91
CA ASP A 2 -14.42 -9.55 6.48
C ASP A 2 -14.34 -8.41 5.44
N GLY A 3 -13.71 -8.63 4.29
CA GLY A 3 -13.62 -7.60 3.25
C GLY A 3 -14.96 -7.11 2.73
N ARG A 4 -15.95 -7.99 2.61
CA ARG A 4 -17.33 -7.59 2.21
C ARG A 4 -18.01 -6.74 3.28
N ALA A 5 -17.78 -7.04 4.55
CA ALA A 5 -18.29 -6.22 5.64
C ALA A 5 -17.66 -4.82 5.63
N ARG A 6 -16.33 -4.72 5.40
CA ARG A 6 -15.62 -3.45 5.28
C ARG A 6 -16.04 -2.63 4.06
N LEU A 7 -16.32 -3.28 2.93
CA LEU A 7 -16.88 -2.61 1.74
C LEU A 7 -18.23 -1.94 2.04
N ALA A 8 -19.10 -2.61 2.81
CA ALA A 8 -20.39 -2.06 3.18
C ALA A 8 -20.26 -0.95 4.26
N GLU A 9 -19.44 -1.17 5.27
CA GLU A 9 -19.21 -0.23 6.38
C GLU A 9 -18.64 1.12 5.88
N HIS A 10 -17.72 1.09 4.92
CA HIS A 10 -17.03 2.27 4.41
C HIS A 10 -17.48 2.66 2.99
N ALA A 11 -18.69 2.27 2.58
CA ALA A 11 -19.18 2.43 1.21
C ALA A 11 -19.10 3.87 0.69
N ALA A 12 -19.45 4.86 1.50
CA ALA A 12 -19.42 6.27 1.09
C ALA A 12 -18.00 6.78 0.86
N VAL A 13 -17.08 6.48 1.77
CA VAL A 13 -15.66 6.84 1.67
C VAL A 13 -15.02 6.19 0.44
N LEU A 14 -15.26 4.90 0.25
CA LEU A 14 -14.74 4.13 -0.88
C LEU A 14 -15.30 4.63 -2.23
N ALA A 15 -16.58 5.00 -2.27
CA ALA A 15 -17.18 5.60 -3.47
C ALA A 15 -16.51 6.94 -3.83
N ALA A 16 -16.21 7.78 -2.83
CA ALA A 16 -15.50 9.03 -3.04
C ALA A 16 -14.08 8.79 -3.58
N MET A 17 -13.35 7.75 -3.10
CA MET A 17 -12.04 7.38 -3.64
C MET A 17 -12.11 6.96 -5.10
N GLU A 18 -13.10 6.14 -5.47
CA GLU A 18 -13.30 5.75 -6.87
C GLU A 18 -13.60 6.95 -7.76
N GLN A 19 -14.46 7.86 -7.30
CA GLN A 19 -14.83 9.04 -8.09
C GLN A 19 -13.67 10.03 -8.24
N ASN A 20 -12.92 10.28 -7.17
CA ASN A 20 -11.91 11.34 -7.15
C ASN A 20 -10.53 10.87 -7.63
N LEU A 21 -10.17 9.61 -7.37
CA LEU A 21 -8.84 9.06 -7.64
C LEU A 21 -8.86 7.90 -8.64
N GLY A 22 -10.03 7.44 -9.05
CA GLY A 22 -10.19 6.36 -10.02
C GLY A 22 -9.69 4.99 -9.55
N VAL A 23 -9.51 4.80 -8.25
CA VAL A 23 -9.00 3.54 -7.69
C VAL A 23 -10.16 2.66 -7.26
N ASP A 24 -10.20 1.42 -7.76
CA ASP A 24 -11.23 0.43 -7.44
C ASP A 24 -11.31 0.17 -5.93
N ARG A 25 -12.52 0.28 -5.36
CA ARG A 25 -12.79 0.10 -3.93
C ARG A 25 -12.40 -1.29 -3.42
N HIS A 26 -12.52 -2.32 -4.25
CA HIS A 26 -12.16 -3.69 -3.85
C HIS A 26 -10.66 -3.83 -3.68
N VAL A 27 -9.86 -3.13 -4.51
CA VAL A 27 -8.41 -3.09 -4.38
C VAL A 27 -8.00 -2.36 -3.11
N LEU A 28 -8.63 -1.22 -2.79
CA LEU A 28 -8.35 -0.49 -1.55
C LEU A 28 -8.60 -1.35 -0.31
N VAL A 29 -9.76 -2.02 -0.27
CA VAL A 29 -10.11 -2.92 0.85
C VAL A 29 -9.20 -4.15 0.89
N ALA A 30 -8.78 -4.69 -0.27
CA ALA A 30 -7.85 -5.81 -0.34
C ALA A 30 -6.46 -5.43 0.21
N VAL A 31 -5.92 -4.27 -0.18
CA VAL A 31 -4.65 -3.76 0.35
C VAL A 31 -4.75 -3.59 1.88
N TRP A 32 -5.80 -2.92 2.36
CA TRP A 32 -6.02 -2.73 3.78
C TRP A 32 -6.10 -4.05 4.56
N GLY A 33 -6.78 -5.05 3.98
CA GLY A 33 -6.86 -6.39 4.58
C GLY A 33 -5.52 -7.10 4.63
N VAL A 34 -4.75 -7.06 3.53
CA VAL A 34 -3.44 -7.73 3.44
C VAL A 34 -2.39 -7.07 4.32
N GLU A 35 -2.37 -5.74 4.38
CA GLU A 35 -1.34 -5.01 5.12
C GLU A 35 -1.54 -5.09 6.64
N THR A 36 -2.76 -4.93 7.12
CA THR A 36 -2.99 -4.79 8.57
C THR A 36 -4.20 -5.53 9.11
N ASP A 37 -4.80 -6.44 8.33
CA ASP A 37 -6.04 -7.08 8.72
C ASP A 37 -7.10 -6.03 9.13
N TYR A 38 -7.28 -5.03 8.26
CA TYR A 38 -8.22 -3.91 8.47
C TYR A 38 -7.91 -3.08 9.73
N GLY A 39 -6.65 -2.75 9.94
CA GLY A 39 -6.18 -1.96 11.07
C GLY A 39 -5.97 -2.73 12.38
N ARG A 40 -6.27 -4.04 12.43
CA ARG A 40 -6.11 -4.85 13.63
C ARG A 40 -4.65 -5.20 13.94
N LEU A 41 -3.78 -5.27 12.94
CA LEU A 41 -2.40 -5.74 13.03
C LEU A 41 -1.39 -4.73 12.48
N MET A 42 -1.36 -3.52 13.00
CA MET A 42 -0.45 -2.45 12.56
C MET A 42 0.98 -2.53 13.13
N GLY A 43 1.25 -3.50 14.01
CA GLY A 43 2.48 -3.56 14.80
C GLY A 43 2.34 -2.84 16.14
N ARG A 44 3.31 -3.09 17.06
CA ARG A 44 3.25 -2.58 18.45
C ARG A 44 4.58 -1.96 18.89
N ARG A 45 5.56 -1.81 18.00
CA ARG A 45 6.86 -1.28 18.36
C ARG A 45 6.89 0.23 18.18
N ALA A 46 7.35 0.96 19.17
CA ALA A 46 7.58 2.39 19.03
C ALA A 46 8.52 2.63 17.83
N LEU A 47 8.05 3.37 16.85
CA LEU A 47 8.70 3.52 15.54
C LEU A 47 10.08 4.16 15.67
N VAL A 48 10.19 5.22 16.48
CA VAL A 48 11.45 5.89 16.76
C VAL A 48 12.49 4.92 17.32
N ARG A 49 12.12 4.09 18.32
CA ARG A 49 13.03 3.11 18.92
C ARG A 49 13.47 2.06 17.90
N SER A 50 12.52 1.52 17.12
CA SER A 50 12.82 0.52 16.10
C SER A 50 13.81 1.05 15.08
N LEU A 51 13.52 2.22 14.51
CA LEU A 51 14.36 2.83 13.47
C LEU A 51 15.71 3.31 14.02
N ALA A 52 15.78 3.85 15.22
CA ALA A 52 17.05 4.17 15.88
C ALA A 52 17.93 2.92 16.01
N THR A 53 17.36 1.81 16.45
CA THR A 53 18.09 0.54 16.58
C THR A 53 18.64 0.07 15.25
N VAL A 54 17.80 -0.06 14.22
CA VAL A 54 18.23 -0.59 12.91
C VAL A 54 19.09 0.40 12.11
N SER A 55 19.04 1.69 12.44
CA SER A 55 19.94 2.69 11.86
C SER A 55 21.38 2.61 12.38
N CYS A 56 21.57 1.99 13.55
CA CYS A 56 22.88 1.78 14.17
C CYS A 56 23.41 0.37 13.95
N PHE A 57 22.52 -0.63 13.86
CA PHE A 57 22.88 -2.05 13.83
C PHE A 57 22.27 -2.75 12.61
N GLY A 58 23.04 -3.60 11.95
CA GLY A 58 22.59 -4.38 10.80
C GLY A 58 22.94 -3.79 9.45
N GLY A 59 22.33 -4.34 8.38
CA GLY A 59 22.47 -3.85 7.02
C GLY A 59 21.57 -2.65 6.73
N ARG A 60 21.87 -1.89 5.67
CA ARG A 60 21.04 -0.76 5.20
C ARG A 60 20.88 0.39 6.21
N GLN A 61 21.88 0.63 7.06
CA GLN A 61 21.85 1.66 8.11
C GLN A 61 21.50 3.05 7.56
N HIS A 62 22.07 3.43 6.41
CA HIS A 62 21.78 4.71 5.79
C HIS A 62 20.28 4.87 5.43
N PHE A 63 19.65 3.83 4.88
CA PHE A 63 18.23 3.83 4.60
C PHE A 63 17.41 4.01 5.89
N PHE A 64 17.67 3.22 6.91
CA PHE A 64 16.92 3.32 8.17
C PHE A 64 17.15 4.63 8.92
N ARG A 65 18.33 5.24 8.76
CA ARG A 65 18.58 6.60 9.29
C ARG A 65 17.71 7.65 8.62
N SER A 66 17.54 7.55 7.30
CA SER A 66 16.63 8.44 6.57
C SER A 66 15.17 8.25 7.02
N GLU A 67 14.75 7.01 7.25
CA GLU A 67 13.41 6.71 7.77
C GLU A 67 13.22 7.22 9.21
N LEU A 68 14.24 7.15 10.05
CA LEU A 68 14.20 7.72 11.40
C LEU A 68 14.00 9.25 11.34
N ILE A 69 14.74 9.93 10.50
CA ILE A 69 14.58 11.39 10.32
C ILE A 69 13.18 11.74 9.81
N ALA A 70 12.66 10.97 8.85
CA ALA A 70 11.28 11.14 8.38
C ALA A 70 10.27 10.93 9.52
N THR A 71 10.48 9.95 10.39
CA THR A 71 9.63 9.70 11.57
C THR A 71 9.63 10.91 12.53
N LEU A 72 10.79 11.50 12.79
CA LEU A 72 10.88 12.70 13.64
C LEU A 72 10.15 13.90 13.03
N ARG A 73 10.15 14.03 11.71
CA ARG A 73 9.38 15.07 11.00
C ARG A 73 7.87 14.84 11.10
N ILE A 74 7.40 13.60 11.08
CA ILE A 74 5.99 13.26 11.31
C ILE A 74 5.57 13.67 12.72
N LEU A 75 6.41 13.41 13.73
CA LEU A 75 6.14 13.90 15.09
C LEU A 75 6.12 15.42 15.17
N GLN A 76 7.01 16.09 14.46
CA GLN A 76 7.10 17.54 14.44
C GLN A 76 5.88 18.19 13.77
N SER A 77 5.29 17.56 12.74
CA SER A 77 4.08 18.06 12.07
C SER A 77 2.81 17.95 12.93
N GLY A 78 2.82 17.03 13.91
CA GLY A 78 1.67 16.79 14.77
C GLY A 78 0.52 15.98 14.15
N ASP A 79 0.72 15.45 12.94
CA ASP A 79 -0.30 14.62 12.26
C ASP A 79 -0.65 13.36 13.07
N ILE A 80 0.35 12.77 13.74
CA ILE A 80 0.19 11.54 14.53
C ILE A 80 0.78 11.75 15.92
N ALA A 81 0.03 11.41 16.94
CA ALA A 81 0.48 11.50 18.33
C ALA A 81 1.65 10.53 18.58
N PRO A 82 2.64 10.92 19.42
CA PRO A 82 3.82 10.09 19.71
C PRO A 82 3.47 8.67 20.15
N GLU A 83 2.42 8.52 20.94
CA GLU A 83 1.96 7.25 21.50
C GLU A 83 1.33 6.34 20.43
N ALA A 84 0.71 6.94 19.40
CA ALA A 84 0.11 6.25 18.27
C ALA A 84 1.14 5.88 17.19
N LEU A 85 2.35 6.46 17.22
CA LEU A 85 3.38 6.21 16.23
C LEU A 85 4.11 4.88 16.51
N VAL A 86 3.35 3.81 16.33
CA VAL A 86 3.80 2.42 16.44
C VAL A 86 3.72 1.71 15.10
N GLY A 87 4.50 0.64 14.93
CA GLY A 87 4.53 -0.09 13.68
C GLY A 87 5.37 -1.35 13.74
N SER A 88 5.89 -1.75 12.58
CA SER A 88 6.76 -2.90 12.43
C SER A 88 8.18 -2.62 12.96
N TRP A 89 8.96 -3.67 13.14
CA TRP A 89 10.38 -3.55 13.53
C TRP A 89 11.23 -2.82 12.48
N ALA A 90 10.79 -2.83 11.23
CA ALA A 90 11.49 -2.23 10.09
C ALA A 90 10.98 -0.83 9.71
N GLY A 91 10.01 -0.28 10.46
CA GLY A 91 9.56 1.09 10.28
C GLY A 91 8.27 1.28 9.49
N ALA A 92 7.65 0.24 8.96
CA ALA A 92 6.33 0.35 8.34
C ALA A 92 5.27 0.62 9.42
N PHE A 93 4.34 1.55 9.17
CA PHE A 93 3.36 1.99 10.15
C PHE A 93 2.02 2.40 9.56
N GLY A 94 1.03 2.54 10.43
CA GLY A 94 -0.34 2.88 10.07
C GLY A 94 -1.07 1.76 9.36
N GLN A 95 -2.32 2.00 9.03
CA GLN A 95 -3.17 1.00 8.38
C GLN A 95 -2.66 0.58 6.99
N PRO A 96 -2.07 1.48 6.14
CA PRO A 96 -1.49 1.10 4.85
C PRO A 96 -0.04 0.62 4.92
N GLN A 97 0.56 0.50 6.11
CA GLN A 97 1.96 0.10 6.31
C GLN A 97 2.97 0.94 5.49
N PHE A 98 2.79 2.25 5.51
CA PHE A 98 3.73 3.16 4.86
C PHE A 98 5.08 3.18 5.57
N MET A 99 6.14 3.35 4.78
CA MET A 99 7.43 3.79 5.35
C MET A 99 7.34 5.29 5.71
N PRO A 100 8.02 5.75 6.76
CA PRO A 100 7.97 7.16 7.19
C PRO A 100 8.27 8.17 6.08
N SER A 101 9.20 7.87 5.18
CA SER A 101 9.52 8.73 4.04
C SER A 101 8.41 8.80 2.97
N THR A 102 7.48 7.85 2.97
CA THR A 102 6.31 7.83 2.11
C THR A 102 5.22 8.79 2.60
N PHE A 103 5.05 8.88 3.91
CA PHE A 103 4.00 9.65 4.57
C PHE A 103 3.92 11.12 4.11
N PRO A 104 4.98 11.95 4.15
CA PRO A 104 4.87 13.38 3.82
C PRO A 104 4.48 13.63 2.36
N ARG A 105 4.69 12.66 1.50
CA ARG A 105 4.42 12.77 0.06
C ARG A 105 3.03 12.27 -0.33
N LEU A 106 2.52 11.27 0.39
CA LEU A 106 1.35 10.49 -0.06
C LEU A 106 0.22 10.40 0.95
N ALA A 107 0.46 10.74 2.22
CA ALA A 107 -0.61 10.78 3.20
C ALA A 107 -1.57 11.96 2.92
N VAL A 108 -2.86 11.69 3.04
CA VAL A 108 -3.97 12.59 2.73
C VAL A 108 -4.81 12.79 3.99
N ASP A 109 -5.15 14.04 4.29
CA ASP A 109 -6.21 14.42 5.20
C ASP A 109 -7.52 14.41 4.38
N PHE A 110 -8.30 13.35 4.52
CA PHE A 110 -9.51 13.17 3.73
C PHE A 110 -10.77 13.61 4.46
N ASP A 111 -10.80 13.47 5.78
CA ASP A 111 -11.93 13.91 6.59
C ASP A 111 -11.88 15.39 6.93
N GLY A 112 -10.77 16.09 6.62
CA GLY A 112 -10.63 17.54 6.71
C GLY A 112 -10.43 18.04 8.15
N ASP A 113 -9.94 17.19 9.05
CA ASP A 113 -9.69 17.56 10.44
C ASP A 113 -8.37 18.32 10.65
N GLY A 114 -7.58 18.52 9.59
CA GLY A 114 -6.28 19.18 9.57
C GLY A 114 -5.11 18.24 9.87
N ARG A 115 -5.32 16.94 9.90
CA ARG A 115 -4.31 15.90 10.20
C ARG A 115 -4.37 14.80 9.15
N ARG A 116 -3.25 14.23 8.83
CA ARG A 116 -3.14 13.06 7.92
C ARG A 116 -3.00 11.80 8.75
N ASP A 117 -4.06 11.38 9.45
CA ASP A 117 -3.98 10.28 10.42
C ASP A 117 -4.19 8.91 9.77
N ILE A 118 -3.16 8.35 9.16
CA ILE A 118 -3.21 6.98 8.59
C ILE A 118 -3.24 5.88 9.66
N VAL A 119 -3.19 6.22 10.95
CA VAL A 119 -3.26 5.27 12.06
C VAL A 119 -4.67 5.16 12.60
N GLY A 120 -5.26 6.27 13.01
CA GLY A 120 -6.56 6.34 13.67
C GLY A 120 -7.74 6.59 12.72
N SER A 121 -7.52 7.30 11.60
CA SER A 121 -8.57 7.62 10.61
C SER A 121 -8.57 6.60 9.46
N VAL A 122 -9.64 5.81 9.35
CA VAL A 122 -9.85 4.90 8.21
C VAL A 122 -10.02 5.68 6.90
N PRO A 123 -10.77 6.81 6.84
CA PRO A 123 -10.84 7.64 5.64
C PRO A 123 -9.47 8.09 5.14
N ASP A 124 -8.61 8.61 6.02
CA ASP A 124 -7.26 9.04 5.64
C ASP A 124 -6.39 7.90 5.16
N ALA A 125 -6.45 6.76 5.86
CA ALA A 125 -5.69 5.57 5.49
C ALA A 125 -6.06 5.06 4.10
N LEU A 126 -7.37 5.00 3.79
CA LEU A 126 -7.87 4.57 2.48
C LEU A 126 -7.53 5.60 1.39
N ALA A 127 -7.69 6.89 1.66
CA ALA A 127 -7.33 7.96 0.72
C ALA A 127 -5.83 8.00 0.46
N SER A 128 -5.02 7.83 1.48
CA SER A 128 -3.56 7.73 1.35
C SER A 128 -3.14 6.53 0.52
N THR A 129 -3.82 5.38 0.69
CA THR A 129 -3.61 4.19 -0.14
C THR A 129 -4.00 4.45 -1.60
N ALA A 130 -5.14 5.09 -1.85
CA ALA A 130 -5.59 5.45 -3.18
C ALA A 130 -4.60 6.41 -3.85
N ASN A 131 -4.15 7.45 -3.14
CA ASN A 131 -3.14 8.38 -3.64
C ASN A 131 -1.81 7.67 -3.96
N TYR A 132 -1.38 6.75 -3.10
CA TYR A 132 -0.19 5.93 -3.35
C TYR A 132 -0.32 5.14 -4.67
N LEU A 133 -1.44 4.45 -4.89
CA LEU A 133 -1.66 3.67 -6.10
C LEU A 133 -1.70 4.56 -7.35
N THR A 134 -2.39 5.70 -7.28
CA THR A 134 -2.43 6.68 -8.36
C THR A 134 -1.04 7.19 -8.73
N GLN A 135 -0.25 7.59 -7.74
CA GLN A 135 1.14 8.03 -7.96
C GLN A 135 2.07 6.90 -8.43
N ALA A 136 1.74 5.65 -8.13
CA ALA A 136 2.45 4.47 -8.63
C ALA A 136 2.06 4.06 -10.06
N GLY A 137 1.10 4.77 -10.69
CA GLY A 137 0.67 4.53 -12.06
C GLY A 137 -0.59 3.67 -12.19
N TRP A 138 -1.47 3.70 -11.18
CA TRP A 138 -2.80 3.09 -11.31
C TRP A 138 -3.56 3.71 -12.48
N VAL A 139 -4.13 2.86 -13.32
CA VAL A 139 -5.00 3.26 -14.44
C VAL A 139 -6.40 2.75 -14.16
N SER A 140 -7.37 3.66 -14.09
CA SER A 140 -8.77 3.32 -13.85
C SER A 140 -9.31 2.45 -14.96
N GLY A 141 -10.06 1.41 -14.60
CA GLY A 141 -10.65 0.48 -15.55
C GLY A 141 -9.72 -0.61 -16.07
N GLU A 142 -8.41 -0.51 -15.83
CA GLU A 142 -7.49 -1.60 -16.13
C GLU A 142 -7.47 -2.67 -15.02
N PRO A 143 -7.41 -3.95 -15.37
CA PRO A 143 -7.31 -5.01 -14.37
C PRO A 143 -5.95 -4.96 -13.66
N TRP A 144 -5.94 -5.22 -12.36
CA TRP A 144 -4.72 -5.29 -11.56
C TRP A 144 -3.81 -6.48 -11.95
N GLY A 145 -4.34 -7.46 -12.68
CA GLY A 145 -3.61 -8.63 -13.14
C GLY A 145 -4.52 -9.69 -13.75
N TYR A 146 -3.90 -10.71 -14.29
CA TYR A 146 -4.57 -11.87 -14.87
C TYR A 146 -4.02 -13.15 -14.27
N GLU A 147 -4.90 -14.09 -13.94
CA GLU A 147 -4.52 -15.49 -13.74
C GLU A 147 -4.23 -16.11 -15.11
N VAL A 148 -3.06 -16.77 -15.22
CA VAL A 148 -2.58 -17.25 -16.51
C VAL A 148 -2.19 -18.73 -16.47
N ARG A 149 -2.30 -19.39 -17.62
CA ARG A 149 -1.72 -20.71 -17.90
C ARG A 149 -0.40 -20.54 -18.65
N LEU A 150 0.62 -21.20 -18.13
CA LEU A 150 1.92 -21.26 -18.78
C LEU A 150 1.97 -22.46 -19.76
N PRO A 151 2.67 -22.34 -20.89
CA PRO A 151 2.96 -23.48 -21.75
C PRO A 151 3.69 -24.59 -21.01
N ALA A 152 3.48 -25.85 -21.43
CA ALA A 152 4.20 -26.98 -20.87
C ALA A 152 5.72 -26.74 -20.95
N LYS A 153 6.44 -26.97 -19.84
CA LYS A 153 7.90 -26.77 -19.72
C LYS A 153 8.36 -25.32 -19.99
N TYR A 154 7.51 -24.32 -19.68
CA TYR A 154 7.88 -22.91 -19.84
C TYR A 154 9.19 -22.59 -19.11
N LYS A 155 10.16 -22.01 -19.87
CA LYS A 155 11.46 -21.56 -19.35
C LYS A 155 11.75 -20.10 -19.67
N GLY A 156 10.71 -19.35 -20.04
CA GLY A 156 10.79 -17.95 -20.37
C GLY A 156 10.96 -17.02 -19.15
N PRO A 157 10.97 -15.70 -19.38
CA PRO A 157 11.08 -14.70 -18.33
C PRO A 157 10.03 -14.91 -17.24
N SER A 158 10.41 -14.68 -15.97
CA SER A 158 9.52 -14.80 -14.82
C SER A 158 9.94 -13.90 -13.68
N GLY A 159 9.04 -13.73 -12.68
CA GLY A 159 9.28 -12.96 -11.48
C GLY A 159 9.14 -11.43 -11.67
N ARG A 160 9.25 -10.69 -10.58
CA ARG A 160 8.94 -9.25 -10.50
C ARG A 160 9.76 -8.36 -11.44
N ARG A 161 10.94 -8.81 -11.88
CA ARG A 161 11.83 -8.03 -12.77
C ARG A 161 11.55 -8.29 -14.24
N ALA A 162 10.81 -9.35 -14.58
CA ALA A 162 10.48 -9.71 -15.96
C ALA A 162 9.26 -8.91 -16.45
N ARG A 163 9.45 -7.62 -16.67
CA ARG A 163 8.38 -6.74 -17.16
C ARG A 163 8.37 -6.72 -18.68
N GLN A 164 7.23 -7.06 -19.27
CA GLN A 164 7.00 -7.05 -20.72
C GLN A 164 5.56 -6.62 -21.00
N ALA A 165 5.31 -6.10 -22.20
CA ALA A 165 3.95 -5.83 -22.65
C ALA A 165 3.12 -7.12 -22.73
N LEU A 166 1.80 -7.01 -22.49
CA LEU A 166 0.90 -8.18 -22.49
C LEU A 166 0.97 -8.95 -23.81
N ALA A 167 1.05 -8.25 -24.94
CA ALA A 167 1.22 -8.88 -26.26
C ALA A 167 2.51 -9.73 -26.39
N GLN A 168 3.59 -9.37 -25.69
CA GLN A 168 4.82 -10.17 -25.67
C GLN A 168 4.63 -11.45 -24.86
N TRP A 169 3.94 -11.37 -23.73
CA TRP A 169 3.58 -12.56 -22.96
C TRP A 169 2.69 -13.50 -23.77
N SER A 170 1.71 -12.98 -24.51
CA SER A 170 0.88 -13.77 -25.42
C SER A 170 1.68 -14.48 -26.51
N ARG A 171 2.73 -13.82 -27.08
CA ARG A 171 3.63 -14.44 -28.07
C ARG A 171 4.44 -15.60 -27.50
N LEU A 172 4.74 -15.59 -26.21
CA LEU A 172 5.39 -16.69 -25.51
C LEU A 172 4.42 -17.85 -25.19
N GLY A 173 3.19 -17.79 -25.69
CA GLY A 173 2.18 -18.84 -25.49
C GLY A 173 1.46 -18.76 -24.14
N ILE A 174 1.68 -17.71 -23.36
CA ILE A 174 0.96 -17.49 -22.11
C ILE A 174 -0.46 -17.02 -22.46
N ARG A 175 -1.46 -17.61 -21.82
CA ARG A 175 -2.88 -17.33 -22.02
C ARG A 175 -3.55 -17.13 -20.67
N ARG A 176 -4.65 -16.38 -20.66
CA ARG A 176 -5.56 -16.33 -19.51
C ARG A 176 -6.10 -17.73 -19.22
N VAL A 177 -6.55 -17.99 -18.01
CA VAL A 177 -7.14 -19.29 -17.62
C VAL A 177 -8.38 -19.66 -18.42
N ASP A 178 -9.11 -18.65 -18.92
CA ASP A 178 -10.25 -18.82 -19.83
C ASP A 178 -9.84 -19.11 -21.30
N GLY A 179 -8.55 -19.12 -21.61
CA GLY A 179 -7.98 -19.36 -22.95
C GLY A 179 -7.78 -18.10 -23.80
N GLU A 180 -8.27 -16.94 -23.37
CA GLU A 180 -8.13 -15.66 -24.03
C GLU A 180 -6.66 -15.21 -24.11
N ALA A 181 -6.35 -14.36 -25.08
CA ALA A 181 -5.07 -13.69 -25.18
C ALA A 181 -4.93 -12.64 -24.06
N LEU A 182 -3.69 -12.37 -23.67
CA LEU A 182 -3.38 -11.21 -22.84
C LEU A 182 -3.38 -9.96 -23.73
N SER A 183 -4.26 -9.05 -23.45
CA SER A 183 -4.47 -7.78 -24.19
C SER A 183 -4.56 -6.63 -23.20
#